data_bd0d767e21639ed77069a4917a2eb002
#
_entry.id   bd0d767e21639ed77069a4917a2eb002
#
_cell.length_a   1.000
_cell.length_b   1.000
_cell.length_c   1.000
_cell.angle_alpha   90.00
_cell.angle_beta   90.00
_cell.angle_gamma   90.00
#
_symmetry.space_group_name_H-M   'P 1'
#
loop_
_entity.id
_entity.type
_entity.pdbx_description
1 polymer ?
#
loop_
_entity_poly.entity_id
_entity_poly.type
_entity_poly.pdbx_seq_one_letter_code
_entity_poly.pdbx_strand_id
1 'polypeptide(L)'
;MAHYACGRGLSQREACALVGLARNSYAPPPGGGRGGLQPADAELVARLRALVKRHGGWGFWKYDYRLRKLRVVVNHKRLWRIYQLLHLQLGKRRKKKRLPERIKRSLEVPTQPNVCWSLDFRSDALTDGRRFRTLNVVEDWNREVLGIEVDFSLPATRVVALLPTLVSRHGIPARIRVDNGPELISQVLQTWCQGQGIDLRWIQPASPTQNAYIERFNGSFRRELLNAYLFNSLRQVREQCQLWQHDYNHLRPHQALNFLTPIEFRQAA
;
A
#
# COMPACT_ATOMS: atom_id res chain seq x y z
N MET A 1 36.09 25.74 8.33
CA MET A 1 36.47 27.02 8.97
C MET A 1 35.25 27.70 9.61
N ALA A 2 34.18 28.06 8.90
CA ALA A 2 33.00 28.72 9.50
C ALA A 2 32.35 27.94 10.65
N HIS A 3 32.27 26.62 10.56
CA HIS A 3 31.75 25.75 11.64
C HIS A 3 32.64 25.80 12.90
N TYR A 4 33.94 25.82 12.70
CA TYR A 4 34.91 25.93 13.81
C TYR A 4 34.77 27.27 14.55
N ALA A 5 34.58 28.35 13.79
CA ALA A 5 34.37 29.68 14.34
C ALA A 5 33.06 29.79 15.14
N CYS A 6 31.96 29.18 14.65
CA CYS A 6 30.69 29.08 15.38
C CYS A 6 30.84 28.27 16.67
N GLY A 7 31.62 27.17 16.66
CA GLY A 7 31.89 26.37 17.87
C GLY A 7 32.67 27.09 18.94
N ARG A 8 33.30 28.22 18.60
CA ARG A 8 33.99 29.12 19.53
C ARG A 8 33.18 30.34 20.00
N GLY A 9 31.87 30.33 19.74
CA GLY A 9 30.95 31.36 20.24
C GLY A 9 30.70 32.52 19.29
N LEU A 10 31.28 32.53 18.09
CA LEU A 10 30.92 33.51 17.05
C LEU A 10 29.55 33.23 16.48
N SER A 11 28.76 34.27 16.21
CA SER A 11 27.50 34.12 15.50
C SER A 11 27.72 33.58 14.06
N GLN A 12 26.75 32.92 13.51
CA GLN A 12 26.80 32.43 12.12
C GLN A 12 27.13 33.54 11.10
N ARG A 13 26.66 34.76 11.37
CA ARG A 13 26.93 35.94 10.53
C ARG A 13 28.42 36.31 10.57
N GLU A 14 28.98 36.40 11.73
CA GLU A 14 30.40 36.73 11.94
C GLU A 14 31.34 35.65 11.42
N ALA A 15 30.99 34.39 11.68
CA ALA A 15 31.75 33.25 11.18
C ALA A 15 31.77 33.16 9.66
N CYS A 16 30.63 33.44 8.99
CA CYS A 16 30.56 33.50 7.54
C CYS A 16 31.33 34.69 6.96
N ALA A 17 31.25 35.86 7.59
CA ALA A 17 31.98 37.04 7.17
C ALA A 17 33.50 36.81 7.29
N LEU A 18 33.98 36.18 8.37
CA LEU A 18 35.37 35.89 8.61
C LEU A 18 36.02 35.00 7.52
N VAL A 19 35.22 34.07 6.93
CA VAL A 19 35.69 33.12 5.90
C VAL A 19 35.25 33.48 4.48
N GLY A 20 34.63 34.65 4.28
CA GLY A 20 34.17 35.11 2.95
C GLY A 20 33.03 34.28 2.38
N LEU A 21 32.26 33.60 3.19
CA LEU A 21 31.15 32.73 2.75
C LEU A 21 29.81 33.49 2.79
N ALA A 22 29.02 33.40 1.72
CA ALA A 22 27.65 33.87 1.76
C ALA A 22 26.85 33.07 2.79
N ARG A 23 26.00 33.72 3.61
CA ARG A 23 25.19 33.06 4.64
C ARG A 23 24.31 31.94 4.10
N ASN A 24 23.80 32.08 2.85
CA ASN A 24 22.98 31.06 2.19
C ASN A 24 23.77 29.81 1.80
N SER A 25 25.10 29.92 1.70
CA SER A 25 26.02 28.81 1.41
C SER A 25 26.50 28.09 2.67
N TYR A 26 26.19 28.64 3.86
CA TYR A 26 26.51 28.00 5.13
C TYR A 26 25.55 26.84 5.39
N ALA A 27 26.01 25.60 5.14
CA ALA A 27 25.31 24.41 5.57
C ALA A 27 25.71 24.10 7.02
N PRO A 28 24.80 24.06 7.99
CA PRO A 28 25.11 23.60 9.33
C PRO A 28 25.66 22.16 9.30
N PRO A 29 26.56 21.77 10.25
CA PRO A 29 27.10 20.42 10.25
C PRO A 29 25.97 19.38 10.24
N PRO A 30 26.15 18.23 9.59
CA PRO A 30 25.19 17.13 9.64
C PRO A 30 25.02 16.72 11.13
N GLY A 31 23.86 17.02 11.71
CA GLY A 31 23.57 16.91 13.14
C GLY A 31 23.18 18.21 13.82
N GLY A 32 23.48 19.40 13.25
CA GLY A 32 23.04 20.71 13.73
C GLY A 32 21.62 21.12 13.36
N GLY A 33 20.84 20.22 12.71
CA GLY A 33 19.43 20.39 12.41
C GLY A 33 18.60 20.21 13.68
N ARG A 34 18.18 21.33 14.24
CA ARG A 34 17.10 21.53 15.23
C ARG A 34 16.68 20.28 16.02
N GLY A 35 17.42 19.97 17.08
CA GLY A 35 16.95 19.20 18.22
C GLY A 35 16.72 17.70 17.97
N GLY A 36 17.48 16.86 18.67
CA GLY A 36 17.16 15.45 18.88
C GLY A 36 15.72 15.23 19.38
N LEU A 37 15.39 14.02 19.78
CA LEU A 37 14.11 13.72 20.42
C LEU A 37 14.00 14.57 21.70
N GLN A 38 12.92 15.31 21.81
CA GLN A 38 12.61 16.13 22.98
C GLN A 38 11.84 15.27 23.99
N PRO A 39 11.93 15.51 25.31
CA PRO A 39 11.09 14.82 26.29
C PRO A 39 9.60 14.88 25.94
N ALA A 40 9.13 16.02 25.45
CA ALA A 40 7.75 16.21 24.97
C ALA A 40 7.37 15.36 23.74
N ASP A 41 8.33 14.70 23.07
CA ASP A 41 8.07 13.81 21.94
C ASP A 41 7.82 12.36 22.39
N ALA A 42 8.05 12.01 23.65
CA ALA A 42 8.05 10.61 24.14
C ALA A 42 6.73 9.87 23.84
N GLU A 43 5.59 10.47 24.10
CA GLU A 43 4.29 9.89 23.80
C GLU A 43 4.08 9.69 22.30
N LEU A 44 4.44 10.69 21.49
CA LEU A 44 4.30 10.62 20.04
C LEU A 44 5.22 9.56 19.42
N VAL A 45 6.44 9.42 19.96
CA VAL A 45 7.38 8.35 19.59
C VAL A 45 6.81 6.98 19.91
N ALA A 46 6.23 6.80 21.11
CA ALA A 46 5.61 5.52 21.51
C ALA A 46 4.45 5.14 20.57
N ARG A 47 3.55 6.08 20.30
CA ARG A 47 2.41 5.88 19.38
C ARG A 47 2.87 5.58 17.95
N LEU A 48 3.86 6.33 17.44
CA LEU A 48 4.41 6.10 16.11
C LEU A 48 5.09 4.73 16.01
N ARG A 49 5.90 4.33 17.01
CA ARG A 49 6.52 3.00 17.06
C ARG A 49 5.49 1.87 17.09
N ALA A 50 4.40 2.01 17.84
CA ALA A 50 3.32 1.04 17.87
C ALA A 50 2.67 0.86 16.49
N LEU A 51 2.41 1.98 15.78
CA LEU A 51 1.88 1.93 14.41
C LEU A 51 2.87 1.30 13.43
N VAL A 52 4.15 1.62 13.53
CA VAL A 52 5.21 1.06 12.66
C VAL A 52 5.38 -0.43 12.91
N LYS A 53 5.34 -0.88 14.16
CA LYS A 53 5.41 -2.29 14.51
C LYS A 53 4.28 -3.10 13.85
N ARG A 54 3.08 -2.54 13.80
CA ARG A 54 1.90 -3.19 13.19
C ARG A 54 1.87 -3.04 11.66
N HIS A 55 2.32 -1.91 11.13
CA HIS A 55 2.15 -1.53 9.73
C HIS A 55 3.46 -1.04 9.09
N GLY A 56 4.55 -1.78 9.23
CA GLY A 56 5.92 -1.38 8.80
C GLY A 56 6.07 -1.01 7.32
N GLY A 57 5.14 -1.45 6.46
CA GLY A 57 5.13 -1.13 5.02
C GLY A 57 4.50 0.22 4.66
N TRP A 58 4.02 0.99 5.63
CA TRP A 58 3.40 2.30 5.36
C TRP A 58 4.44 3.40 5.19
N GLY A 59 4.12 4.40 4.34
CA GLY A 59 4.90 5.64 4.25
C GLY A 59 4.39 6.70 5.23
N PHE A 60 5.19 7.76 5.44
CA PHE A 60 4.96 8.85 6.39
C PHE A 60 3.52 9.38 6.41
N TRP A 61 2.94 9.73 5.25
CA TRP A 61 1.62 10.33 5.19
C TRP A 61 0.49 9.43 5.69
N LYS A 62 0.67 8.10 5.63
CA LYS A 62 -0.31 7.16 6.21
C LYS A 62 -0.26 7.18 7.73
N TYR A 63 0.94 7.28 8.32
CA TYR A 63 1.07 7.43 9.77
C TYR A 63 0.51 8.77 10.26
N ASP A 64 0.82 9.88 9.56
CA ASP A 64 0.29 11.21 9.88
C ASP A 64 -1.25 11.20 9.88
N TYR A 65 -1.84 10.69 8.80
CA TYR A 65 -3.29 10.60 8.69
C TYR A 65 -3.90 9.68 9.76
N ARG A 66 -3.30 8.51 10.02
CA ARG A 66 -3.79 7.59 11.03
C ARG A 66 -3.71 8.17 12.44
N LEU A 67 -2.64 8.87 12.79
CA LEU A 67 -2.51 9.56 14.07
C LEU A 67 -3.59 10.63 14.24
N ARG A 68 -3.89 11.41 13.21
CA ARG A 68 -4.99 12.39 13.23
C ARG A 68 -6.35 11.72 13.48
N LYS A 69 -6.62 10.58 12.82
CA LYS A 69 -7.83 9.79 13.07
C LYS A 69 -7.92 9.28 14.52
N LEU A 70 -6.79 9.01 15.15
CA LEU A 70 -6.69 8.67 16.59
C LEU A 70 -6.74 9.92 17.49
N ARG A 71 -7.15 11.07 16.97
CA ARG A 71 -7.23 12.38 17.65
C ARG A 71 -5.88 12.86 18.21
N VAL A 72 -4.77 12.40 17.67
CA VAL A 72 -3.44 12.92 17.99
C VAL A 72 -3.16 14.14 17.11
N VAL A 73 -3.42 15.32 17.67
CA VAL A 73 -3.17 16.59 16.98
C VAL A 73 -1.67 16.90 17.03
N VAL A 74 -1.00 16.78 15.90
CA VAL A 74 0.44 17.05 15.77
C VAL A 74 0.71 17.77 14.44
N ASN A 75 1.64 18.72 14.47
CA ASN A 75 2.14 19.34 13.26
C ASN A 75 2.95 18.30 12.45
N HIS A 76 2.61 18.12 11.17
CA HIS A 76 3.28 17.15 10.30
C HIS A 76 4.82 17.38 10.21
N LYS A 77 5.30 18.64 10.35
CA LYS A 77 6.75 18.95 10.38
C LYS A 77 7.42 18.36 11.63
N ARG A 78 6.74 18.42 12.80
CA ARG A 78 7.22 17.79 14.04
C ARG A 78 7.25 16.27 13.90
N LEU A 79 6.16 15.69 13.40
CA LEU A 79 6.08 14.25 13.15
C LEU A 79 7.16 13.79 12.14
N TRP A 80 7.37 14.57 11.06
CA TRP A 80 8.40 14.26 10.06
C TRP A 80 9.81 14.25 10.65
N ARG A 81 10.14 15.24 11.52
CA ARG A 81 11.41 15.24 12.23
C ARG A 81 11.63 13.97 13.05
N ILE A 82 10.63 13.57 13.84
CA ILE A 82 10.66 12.34 14.65
C ILE A 82 10.81 11.11 13.75
N TYR A 83 10.03 11.03 12.68
CA TYR A 83 10.06 9.94 11.71
C TYR A 83 11.45 9.76 11.08
N GLN A 84 12.14 10.87 10.78
CA GLN A 84 13.52 10.85 10.28
C GLN A 84 14.53 10.42 11.36
N LEU A 85 14.42 10.96 12.58
CA LEU A 85 15.30 10.60 13.69
C LEU A 85 15.21 9.13 14.08
N LEU A 86 14.05 8.52 13.92
CA LEU A 86 13.82 7.09 14.16
C LEU A 86 14.17 6.20 12.95
N HIS A 87 14.72 6.76 11.87
CA HIS A 87 15.10 6.04 10.64
C HIS A 87 13.98 5.16 10.05
N LEU A 88 12.73 5.65 10.09
CA LEU A 88 11.54 4.91 9.64
C LEU A 88 11.25 5.03 8.14
N GLN A 89 12.12 5.72 7.38
CA GLN A 89 11.93 5.92 5.95
C GLN A 89 11.98 4.58 5.21
N LEU A 90 10.98 4.35 4.36
CA LEU A 90 11.02 3.23 3.44
C LEU A 90 12.20 3.38 2.47
N GLY A 91 12.91 2.29 2.21
CA GLY A 91 14.03 2.27 1.28
C GLY A 91 13.66 2.88 -0.10
N LYS A 92 14.53 3.71 -0.65
CA LYS A 92 14.33 4.30 -1.98
C LYS A 92 14.30 3.19 -3.03
N ARG A 93 13.19 3.05 -3.75
CA ARG A 93 13.15 2.18 -4.94
C ARG A 93 14.10 2.75 -5.99
N ARG A 94 15.00 1.93 -6.53
CA ARG A 94 15.77 2.30 -7.73
C ARG A 94 14.76 2.67 -8.83
N LYS A 95 14.92 3.87 -9.40
CA LYS A 95 14.13 4.28 -10.56
C LYS A 95 14.45 3.30 -11.70
N LYS A 96 13.47 2.53 -12.15
CA LYS A 96 13.61 1.79 -13.41
C LYS A 96 13.81 2.80 -14.54
N LYS A 97 14.72 2.52 -15.51
CA LYS A 97 14.80 3.31 -16.74
C LYS A 97 13.39 3.44 -17.32
N ARG A 98 12.99 4.66 -17.67
CA ARG A 98 11.71 4.88 -18.35
C ARG A 98 11.80 4.18 -19.70
N LEU A 99 10.92 3.20 -19.92
CA LEU A 99 10.67 2.69 -21.25
C LEU A 99 9.99 3.79 -22.09
N PRO A 100 10.15 3.78 -23.44
CA PRO A 100 9.46 4.71 -24.32
C PRO A 100 7.97 4.76 -23.99
N GLU A 101 7.39 5.91 -24.19
CA GLU A 101 5.98 6.17 -23.85
C GLU A 101 5.09 5.27 -24.73
N ARG A 102 4.51 4.25 -24.11
CA ARG A 102 3.45 3.47 -24.76
C ARG A 102 2.16 4.26 -24.66
N ILE A 103 1.35 4.24 -25.72
CA ILE A 103 -0.01 4.82 -25.74
C ILE A 103 -0.78 4.22 -24.56
N LYS A 104 -0.95 5.00 -23.52
CA LYS A 104 -1.71 4.61 -22.33
C LYS A 104 -3.19 4.78 -22.66
N ARG A 105 -3.90 3.71 -22.94
CA ARG A 105 -5.36 3.77 -22.80
C ARG A 105 -5.67 4.06 -21.35
N SER A 106 -6.42 5.14 -21.10
CA SER A 106 -6.84 5.50 -19.75
C SER A 106 -7.68 4.37 -19.18
N LEU A 107 -7.34 3.93 -17.97
CA LEU A 107 -8.19 3.01 -17.24
C LEU A 107 -9.46 3.75 -16.85
N GLU A 108 -10.63 3.24 -17.25
CA GLU A 108 -11.90 3.75 -16.75
C GLU A 108 -11.92 3.66 -15.22
N VAL A 109 -12.14 4.78 -14.57
CA VAL A 109 -12.31 4.83 -13.12
C VAL A 109 -13.79 4.61 -12.84
N PRO A 110 -14.20 3.50 -12.21
CA PRO A 110 -15.59 3.30 -11.84
C PRO A 110 -16.09 4.43 -10.93
N THR A 111 -17.32 4.86 -11.16
CA THR A 111 -17.94 5.97 -10.39
C THR A 111 -18.87 5.48 -9.28
N GLN A 112 -19.19 4.20 -9.27
CA GLN A 112 -20.09 3.56 -8.30
C GLN A 112 -19.63 2.14 -7.98
N PRO A 113 -20.08 1.53 -6.86
CA PRO A 113 -19.74 0.16 -6.51
C PRO A 113 -20.30 -0.84 -7.52
N ASN A 114 -19.67 -2.01 -7.57
CA ASN A 114 -20.05 -3.14 -8.42
C ASN A 114 -20.04 -2.86 -9.94
N VAL A 115 -19.31 -1.83 -10.39
CA VAL A 115 -19.07 -1.63 -11.82
C VAL A 115 -18.03 -2.63 -12.33
N CYS A 116 -16.94 -2.81 -11.59
CA CYS A 116 -15.87 -3.72 -11.99
C CYS A 116 -15.11 -4.29 -10.81
N TRP A 117 -15.09 -5.62 -10.72
CA TRP A 117 -14.17 -6.33 -9.83
C TRP A 117 -12.94 -6.79 -10.61
N SER A 118 -11.75 -6.62 -10.03
CA SER A 118 -10.51 -7.13 -10.58
C SER A 118 -10.04 -8.35 -9.80
N LEU A 119 -9.67 -9.43 -10.51
CA LEU A 119 -9.12 -10.65 -9.94
C LEU A 119 -7.70 -10.86 -10.42
N ASP A 120 -6.82 -11.33 -9.52
CA ASP A 120 -5.46 -11.72 -9.88
C ASP A 120 -4.91 -12.74 -8.87
N PHE A 121 -4.01 -13.59 -9.35
CA PHE A 121 -3.29 -14.56 -8.54
C PHE A 121 -1.95 -14.02 -8.05
N ARG A 122 -1.58 -14.42 -6.83
CA ARG A 122 -0.20 -14.29 -6.33
C ARG A 122 0.30 -15.61 -5.79
N SER A 123 1.60 -15.82 -5.89
CA SER A 123 2.25 -17.01 -5.37
C SER A 123 3.33 -16.63 -4.39
N ASP A 124 3.49 -17.46 -3.37
CA ASP A 124 4.59 -17.41 -2.41
C ASP A 124 4.91 -18.82 -1.91
N ALA A 125 5.80 -18.97 -0.92
CA ALA A 125 6.19 -20.25 -0.37
C ALA A 125 6.17 -20.22 1.16
N LEU A 126 5.84 -21.37 1.76
CA LEU A 126 6.04 -21.63 3.17
C LEU A 126 7.53 -21.81 3.48
N THR A 127 7.90 -21.81 4.75
CA THR A 127 9.28 -22.01 5.22
C THR A 127 9.85 -23.38 4.84
N ASP A 128 8.99 -24.38 4.64
CA ASP A 128 9.35 -25.72 4.18
C ASP A 128 9.51 -25.82 2.65
N GLY A 129 9.37 -24.71 1.92
CA GLY A 129 9.50 -24.62 0.47
C GLY A 129 8.23 -24.94 -0.32
N ARG A 130 7.14 -25.42 0.30
CA ARG A 130 5.88 -25.67 -0.40
C ARG A 130 5.29 -24.36 -0.89
N ARG A 131 5.00 -24.30 -2.18
CA ARG A 131 4.38 -23.12 -2.79
C ARG A 131 2.88 -23.07 -2.50
N PHE A 132 2.39 -21.88 -2.24
CA PHE A 132 0.96 -21.60 -2.15
C PHE A 132 0.57 -20.43 -3.08
N ARG A 133 -0.71 -20.34 -3.37
CA ARG A 133 -1.29 -19.28 -4.19
C ARG A 133 -2.35 -18.52 -3.39
N THR A 134 -2.53 -17.27 -3.73
CA THR A 134 -3.67 -16.47 -3.30
C THR A 134 -4.43 -15.98 -4.51
N LEU A 135 -5.76 -16.07 -4.48
CA LEU A 135 -6.65 -15.37 -5.39
C LEU A 135 -7.14 -14.12 -4.67
N ASN A 136 -6.85 -12.97 -5.24
CA ASN A 136 -7.23 -11.68 -4.70
C ASN A 136 -8.37 -11.10 -5.53
N VAL A 137 -9.43 -10.62 -4.86
CA VAL A 137 -10.59 -9.98 -5.49
C VAL A 137 -10.73 -8.57 -4.93
N VAL A 138 -10.72 -7.58 -5.79
CA VAL A 138 -10.73 -6.15 -5.43
C VAL A 138 -11.84 -5.42 -6.19
N GLU A 139 -12.61 -4.60 -5.48
CA GLU A 139 -13.52 -3.62 -6.06
C GLU A 139 -12.72 -2.44 -6.64
N ASP A 140 -12.89 -2.16 -7.92
CA ASP A 140 -12.13 -1.12 -8.60
C ASP A 140 -12.56 0.30 -8.21
N TRP A 141 -13.80 0.50 -7.76
CA TRP A 141 -14.32 1.82 -7.39
C TRP A 141 -13.64 2.37 -6.12
N ASN A 142 -13.78 1.68 -5.01
CA ASN A 142 -13.28 2.12 -3.70
C ASN A 142 -11.99 1.42 -3.26
N ARG A 143 -11.40 0.54 -4.10
CA ARG A 143 -10.19 -0.25 -3.79
C ARG A 143 -10.37 -1.25 -2.66
N GLU A 144 -11.60 -1.57 -2.29
CA GLU A 144 -11.92 -2.54 -1.25
C GLU A 144 -11.46 -3.94 -1.64
N VAL A 145 -10.85 -4.65 -0.72
CA VAL A 145 -10.53 -6.07 -0.88
C VAL A 145 -11.75 -6.87 -0.50
N LEU A 146 -12.41 -7.47 -1.49
CA LEU A 146 -13.62 -8.27 -1.28
C LEU A 146 -13.30 -9.65 -0.72
N GLY A 147 -12.17 -10.23 -1.17
CA GLY A 147 -11.72 -11.54 -0.70
C GLY A 147 -10.27 -11.85 -1.06
N ILE A 148 -9.66 -12.68 -0.21
CA ILE A 148 -8.35 -13.30 -0.45
C ILE A 148 -8.51 -14.78 -0.14
N GLU A 149 -8.57 -15.61 -1.18
CA GLU A 149 -8.57 -17.07 -1.02
C GLU A 149 -7.15 -17.60 -1.06
N VAL A 150 -6.82 -18.55 -0.17
CA VAL A 150 -5.45 -19.08 -0.02
C VAL A 150 -5.47 -20.61 -0.05
N ASP A 151 -4.72 -21.20 -0.99
CA ASP A 151 -4.52 -22.65 -1.03
C ASP A 151 -3.21 -23.02 -1.75
N PHE A 152 -2.81 -24.29 -1.67
CA PHE A 152 -1.70 -24.82 -2.46
C PHE A 152 -2.06 -24.85 -3.96
N SER A 153 -3.31 -25.13 -4.28
CA SER A 153 -3.85 -25.12 -5.63
C SER A 153 -5.20 -24.39 -5.66
N LEU A 154 -5.37 -23.52 -6.65
CA LEU A 154 -6.60 -22.76 -6.87
C LEU A 154 -7.06 -22.95 -8.32
N PRO A 155 -7.61 -24.14 -8.66
CA PRO A 155 -8.16 -24.37 -9.99
C PRO A 155 -9.41 -23.50 -10.24
N ALA A 156 -9.84 -23.41 -11.49
CA ALA A 156 -11.01 -22.61 -11.89
C ALA A 156 -12.29 -22.95 -11.09
N THR A 157 -12.48 -24.21 -10.73
CA THR A 157 -13.61 -24.65 -9.89
C THR A 157 -13.60 -24.00 -8.50
N ARG A 158 -12.42 -23.81 -7.90
CA ARG A 158 -12.28 -23.11 -6.61
C ARG A 158 -12.51 -21.61 -6.76
N VAL A 159 -12.10 -21.02 -7.89
CA VAL A 159 -12.41 -19.62 -8.20
C VAL A 159 -13.92 -19.41 -8.25
N VAL A 160 -14.62 -20.26 -9.02
CA VAL A 160 -16.08 -20.20 -9.16
C VAL A 160 -16.80 -20.50 -7.84
N ALA A 161 -16.27 -21.37 -6.97
CA ALA A 161 -16.86 -21.65 -5.66
C ALA A 161 -16.78 -20.45 -4.68
N LEU A 162 -15.78 -19.58 -4.82
CA LEU A 162 -15.64 -18.38 -4.01
C LEU A 162 -16.62 -17.26 -4.41
N LEU A 163 -16.82 -17.06 -5.71
CA LEU A 163 -17.53 -15.89 -6.24
C LEU A 163 -18.99 -15.75 -5.74
N PRO A 164 -19.80 -16.79 -5.62
CA PRO A 164 -21.16 -16.70 -5.06
C PRO A 164 -21.19 -16.12 -3.63
N THR A 165 -20.20 -16.49 -2.80
CA THR A 165 -20.08 -15.96 -1.43
C THR A 165 -19.75 -14.47 -1.44
N LEU A 166 -18.92 -14.02 -2.38
CA LEU A 166 -18.59 -12.59 -2.53
C LEU A 166 -19.80 -11.82 -3.08
N VAL A 167 -20.48 -12.36 -4.08
CA VAL A 167 -21.70 -11.76 -4.66
C VAL A 167 -22.80 -11.63 -3.62
N SER A 168 -23.02 -12.63 -2.76
CA SER A 168 -24.03 -12.54 -1.70
C SER A 168 -23.75 -11.46 -0.67
N ARG A 169 -22.47 -11.12 -0.45
CA ARG A 169 -22.03 -10.11 0.54
C ARG A 169 -21.94 -8.69 -0.02
N HIS A 170 -21.55 -8.57 -1.27
CA HIS A 170 -21.17 -7.27 -1.86
C HIS A 170 -22.06 -6.83 -3.02
N GLY A 171 -22.91 -7.73 -3.52
CA GLY A 171 -23.74 -7.53 -4.72
C GLY A 171 -23.08 -8.09 -5.98
N ILE A 172 -23.83 -8.10 -7.08
CA ILE A 172 -23.38 -8.64 -8.37
C ILE A 172 -22.61 -7.53 -9.12
N PRO A 173 -21.35 -7.75 -9.53
CA PRO A 173 -20.65 -6.78 -10.36
C PRO A 173 -21.14 -6.81 -11.80
N ALA A 174 -21.20 -5.65 -12.45
CA ALA A 174 -21.50 -5.59 -13.89
C ALA A 174 -20.37 -6.24 -14.71
N ARG A 175 -19.14 -6.17 -14.20
CA ARG A 175 -17.95 -6.68 -14.90
C ARG A 175 -16.96 -7.32 -13.94
N ILE A 176 -16.32 -8.39 -14.40
CA ILE A 176 -15.13 -8.98 -13.77
C ILE A 176 -13.97 -8.86 -14.75
N ARG A 177 -12.86 -8.26 -14.28
CA ARG A 177 -11.60 -8.12 -15.03
C ARG A 177 -10.57 -9.09 -14.51
N VAL A 178 -9.95 -9.84 -15.44
CA VAL A 178 -8.97 -10.88 -15.13
C VAL A 178 -7.76 -10.79 -16.07
N ASP A 179 -6.64 -11.38 -15.66
CA ASP A 179 -5.53 -11.65 -16.58
C ASP A 179 -5.80 -12.88 -17.46
N ASN A 180 -4.85 -13.23 -18.32
CA ASN A 180 -4.94 -14.38 -19.22
C ASN A 180 -4.40 -15.66 -18.57
N GLY A 181 -4.46 -15.81 -17.26
CA GLY A 181 -4.10 -17.05 -16.56
C GLY A 181 -5.03 -18.20 -16.93
N PRO A 182 -4.51 -19.44 -17.03
CA PRO A 182 -5.30 -20.61 -17.47
C PRO A 182 -6.55 -20.84 -16.63
N GLU A 183 -6.51 -20.56 -15.35
CA GLU A 183 -7.66 -20.72 -14.44
C GLU A 183 -8.75 -19.66 -14.71
N LEU A 184 -8.35 -18.47 -15.18
CA LEU A 184 -9.23 -17.33 -15.41
C LEU A 184 -9.77 -17.25 -16.84
N ILE A 185 -9.20 -18.01 -17.79
CA ILE A 185 -9.76 -18.19 -19.13
C ILE A 185 -10.60 -19.45 -19.26
N SER A 186 -10.84 -20.15 -18.16
CA SER A 186 -11.55 -21.44 -18.15
C SER A 186 -13.02 -21.29 -18.54
N GLN A 187 -13.55 -22.30 -19.23
CA GLN A 187 -14.97 -22.37 -19.60
C GLN A 187 -15.88 -22.32 -18.36
N VAL A 188 -15.44 -22.92 -17.24
CA VAL A 188 -16.21 -22.96 -15.99
C VAL A 188 -16.48 -21.55 -15.46
N LEU A 189 -15.46 -20.67 -15.47
CA LEU A 189 -15.62 -19.27 -15.05
C LEU A 189 -16.50 -18.49 -16.03
N GLN A 190 -16.31 -18.69 -17.34
CA GLN A 190 -17.12 -18.05 -18.38
C GLN A 190 -18.61 -18.39 -18.24
N THR A 191 -18.92 -19.68 -18.12
CA THR A 191 -20.31 -20.17 -17.97
C THR A 191 -20.94 -19.60 -16.70
N TRP A 192 -20.18 -19.55 -15.58
CA TRP A 192 -20.70 -18.98 -14.36
C TRP A 192 -21.00 -17.48 -14.52
N CYS A 193 -20.08 -16.70 -15.10
CA CYS A 193 -20.28 -15.27 -15.34
C CYS A 193 -21.49 -15.01 -16.25
N GLN A 194 -21.65 -15.79 -17.32
CA GLN A 194 -22.82 -15.70 -18.22
C GLN A 194 -24.12 -15.95 -17.46
N GLY A 195 -24.16 -17.01 -16.63
CA GLY A 195 -25.35 -17.34 -15.82
C GLY A 195 -25.73 -16.26 -14.81
N GLN A 196 -24.76 -15.41 -14.39
CA GLN A 196 -24.98 -14.28 -13.47
C GLN A 196 -25.17 -12.93 -14.20
N GLY A 197 -25.09 -12.88 -15.52
CA GLY A 197 -25.15 -11.63 -16.30
C GLY A 197 -23.90 -10.75 -16.14
N ILE A 198 -22.76 -11.33 -15.79
CA ILE A 198 -21.50 -10.62 -15.54
C ILE A 198 -20.65 -10.58 -16.81
N ASP A 199 -20.20 -9.39 -17.23
CA ASP A 199 -19.29 -9.20 -18.35
C ASP A 199 -17.85 -9.57 -17.96
N LEU A 200 -17.38 -10.76 -18.36
CA LEU A 200 -16.02 -11.20 -18.10
C LEU A 200 -15.04 -10.62 -19.12
N ARG A 201 -14.08 -9.81 -18.64
CA ARG A 201 -13.09 -9.10 -19.47
C ARG A 201 -11.66 -9.54 -19.18
N TRP A 202 -10.98 -10.01 -20.22
CA TRP A 202 -9.56 -10.31 -20.18
C TRP A 202 -8.74 -9.06 -20.54
N ILE A 203 -7.64 -8.83 -19.82
CA ILE A 203 -6.70 -7.79 -20.21
C ILE A 203 -6.02 -8.15 -21.53
N GLN A 204 -5.76 -7.16 -22.35
CA GLN A 204 -5.02 -7.36 -23.58
C GLN A 204 -3.58 -7.80 -23.27
N PRO A 205 -2.99 -8.74 -24.04
CA PRO A 205 -1.60 -9.11 -23.90
C PRO A 205 -0.68 -7.87 -23.91
N ALA A 206 0.33 -7.85 -23.04
CA ALA A 206 1.27 -6.75 -22.85
C ALA A 206 0.65 -5.39 -22.44
N SER A 207 -0.57 -5.36 -21.92
CA SER A 207 -1.26 -4.15 -21.44
C SER A 207 -1.51 -4.16 -19.92
N PRO A 208 -0.45 -4.18 -19.07
CA PRO A 208 -0.59 -4.27 -17.61
C PRO A 208 -1.36 -3.08 -17.03
N THR A 209 -1.37 -1.93 -17.70
CA THR A 209 -2.12 -0.75 -17.26
C THR A 209 -3.61 -1.00 -17.17
N GLN A 210 -4.16 -1.97 -17.90
CA GLN A 210 -5.57 -2.33 -17.84
C GLN A 210 -5.97 -3.01 -16.52
N ASN A 211 -5.02 -3.56 -15.75
CA ASN A 211 -5.25 -4.16 -14.44
C ASN A 211 -4.53 -3.41 -13.29
N ALA A 212 -4.30 -2.11 -13.49
CA ALA A 212 -3.45 -1.32 -12.59
C ALA A 212 -3.95 -1.26 -11.13
N TYR A 213 -5.26 -1.42 -10.90
CA TYR A 213 -5.82 -1.38 -9.53
C TYR A 213 -5.40 -2.60 -8.72
N ILE A 214 -5.60 -3.79 -9.27
CA ILE A 214 -5.19 -5.02 -8.58
C ILE A 214 -3.68 -5.20 -8.57
N GLU A 215 -2.94 -4.72 -9.58
CA GLU A 215 -1.48 -4.70 -9.54
C GLU A 215 -0.96 -3.84 -8.39
N ARG A 216 -1.57 -2.67 -8.18
CA ARG A 216 -1.21 -1.79 -7.07
C ARG A 216 -1.58 -2.39 -5.72
N PHE A 217 -2.73 -3.03 -5.63
CA PHE A 217 -3.13 -3.81 -4.47
C PHE A 217 -2.09 -4.90 -4.18
N ASN A 218 -1.78 -5.75 -5.16
CA ASN A 218 -0.82 -6.84 -5.04
C ASN A 218 0.58 -6.37 -4.64
N GLY A 219 0.99 -5.19 -5.12
CA GLY A 219 2.23 -4.55 -4.68
C GLY A 219 2.22 -4.16 -3.20
N SER A 220 1.06 -3.77 -2.65
CA SER A 220 0.89 -3.50 -1.23
C SER A 220 0.82 -4.80 -0.42
N PHE A 221 0.02 -5.76 -0.88
CA PHE A 221 -0.13 -7.09 -0.28
C PHE A 221 1.22 -7.80 -0.12
N ARG A 222 2.03 -7.83 -1.18
CA ARG A 222 3.37 -8.42 -1.12
C ARG A 222 4.27 -7.70 -0.13
N ARG A 223 4.31 -6.38 -0.16
CA ARG A 223 5.22 -5.60 0.67
C ARG A 223 4.80 -5.59 2.15
N GLU A 224 3.50 -5.50 2.40
CA GLU A 224 2.96 -5.28 3.74
C GLU A 224 2.63 -6.58 4.47
N LEU A 225 2.44 -7.69 3.72
CA LEU A 225 2.15 -9.01 4.28
C LEU A 225 3.17 -10.08 3.84
N LEU A 226 3.22 -10.45 2.56
CA LEU A 226 3.99 -11.62 2.15
C LEU A 226 5.50 -11.49 2.44
N ASN A 227 6.07 -10.29 2.24
CA ASN A 227 7.49 -10.03 2.55
C ASN A 227 7.74 -9.67 4.02
N ALA A 228 6.71 -9.51 4.83
CA ALA A 228 6.84 -9.12 6.23
C ALA A 228 6.83 -10.32 7.19
N TYR A 229 6.39 -11.49 6.72
CA TYR A 229 6.24 -12.70 7.53
C TYR A 229 6.90 -13.90 6.87
N LEU A 230 7.36 -14.82 7.70
CA LEU A 230 7.71 -16.18 7.30
C LEU A 230 6.57 -17.10 7.74
N PHE A 231 5.99 -17.83 6.81
CA PHE A 231 4.81 -18.65 7.05
C PHE A 231 5.17 -20.12 7.18
N ASN A 232 4.74 -20.75 8.26
CA ASN A 232 4.98 -22.17 8.53
C ASN A 232 3.82 -23.08 8.08
N SER A 233 2.63 -22.52 7.84
CA SER A 233 1.45 -23.28 7.41
C SER A 233 0.45 -22.42 6.64
N LEU A 234 -0.39 -23.06 5.80
CA LEU A 234 -1.50 -22.38 5.14
C LEU A 234 -2.50 -21.77 6.12
N ARG A 235 -2.70 -22.38 7.27
CA ARG A 235 -3.56 -21.85 8.31
C ARG A 235 -3.06 -20.48 8.76
N GLN A 236 -1.78 -20.36 9.05
CA GLN A 236 -1.15 -19.09 9.41
C GLN A 236 -1.27 -18.05 8.29
N VAL A 237 -1.08 -18.45 7.01
CA VAL A 237 -1.28 -17.55 5.87
C VAL A 237 -2.71 -17.02 5.85
N ARG A 238 -3.72 -17.89 5.98
CA ARG A 238 -5.14 -17.52 5.96
C ARG A 238 -5.47 -16.54 7.09
N GLU A 239 -5.05 -16.84 8.31
CA GLU A 239 -5.26 -15.96 9.48
C GLU A 239 -4.64 -14.57 9.26
N GLN A 240 -3.41 -14.50 8.78
CA GLN A 240 -2.74 -13.24 8.51
C GLN A 240 -3.35 -12.49 7.32
N CYS A 241 -3.81 -13.18 6.28
CA CYS A 241 -4.55 -12.57 5.17
C CYS A 241 -5.87 -11.93 5.65
N GLN A 242 -6.63 -12.59 6.52
CA GLN A 242 -7.87 -12.05 7.08
C GLN A 242 -7.62 -10.79 7.91
N LEU A 243 -6.63 -10.83 8.82
CA LEU A 243 -6.25 -9.67 9.63
C LEU A 243 -5.79 -8.51 8.75
N TRP A 244 -4.96 -8.79 7.76
CA TRP A 244 -4.45 -7.77 6.86
C TRP A 244 -5.55 -7.20 5.94
N GLN A 245 -6.48 -8.04 5.45
CA GLN A 245 -7.65 -7.59 4.68
C GLN A 245 -8.51 -6.63 5.50
N HIS A 246 -8.78 -6.97 6.77
CA HIS A 246 -9.50 -6.08 7.68
C HIS A 246 -8.77 -4.75 7.84
N ASP A 247 -7.46 -4.78 8.15
CA ASP A 247 -6.65 -3.58 8.32
C ASP A 247 -6.58 -2.75 7.03
N TYR A 248 -6.50 -3.40 5.88
CA TYR A 248 -6.49 -2.75 4.57
C TYR A 248 -7.79 -1.99 4.29
N ASN A 249 -8.94 -2.61 4.57
CA ASN A 249 -10.26 -2.05 4.30
C ASN A 249 -10.70 -0.99 5.33
N HIS A 250 -10.33 -1.16 6.62
CA HIS A 250 -10.88 -0.35 7.72
C HIS A 250 -9.86 0.63 8.34
N LEU A 251 -8.56 0.35 8.25
CA LEU A 251 -7.56 1.13 8.99
C LEU A 251 -6.54 1.83 8.09
N ARG A 252 -6.25 1.25 6.92
CA ARG A 252 -5.20 1.72 6.03
C ARG A 252 -5.64 2.93 5.21
N PRO A 253 -4.97 4.10 5.34
CA PRO A 253 -5.26 5.26 4.51
C PRO A 253 -4.83 5.06 3.05
N HIS A 254 -5.68 5.45 2.10
CA HIS A 254 -5.44 5.36 0.67
C HIS A 254 -5.32 6.74 0.04
N GLN A 255 -4.15 7.08 -0.48
CA GLN A 255 -3.92 8.39 -1.10
C GLN A 255 -4.86 8.66 -2.28
N ALA A 256 -5.21 7.61 -3.06
CA ALA A 256 -6.14 7.71 -4.17
C ALA A 256 -7.61 7.94 -3.74
N LEU A 257 -7.90 7.77 -2.45
CA LEU A 257 -9.21 8.02 -1.83
C LEU A 257 -9.13 9.19 -0.83
N ASN A 258 -8.28 10.17 -1.10
CA ASN A 258 -8.06 11.32 -0.21
C ASN A 258 -7.69 10.90 1.23
N PHE A 259 -6.89 9.84 1.37
CA PHE A 259 -6.50 9.20 2.63
C PHE A 259 -7.65 8.54 3.42
N LEU A 260 -8.84 8.46 2.88
CA LEU A 260 -9.88 7.61 3.43
C LEU A 260 -9.51 6.12 3.29
N THR A 261 -10.05 5.29 4.17
CA THR A 261 -10.05 3.85 3.98
C THR A 261 -11.10 3.45 2.93
N PRO A 262 -11.02 2.26 2.31
CA PRO A 262 -12.05 1.78 1.38
C PRO A 262 -13.47 1.84 1.96
N ILE A 263 -13.64 1.43 3.22
CA ILE A 263 -14.95 1.44 3.89
C ILE A 263 -15.42 2.87 4.18
N GLU A 264 -14.55 3.76 4.66
CA GLU A 264 -14.90 5.17 4.88
C GLU A 264 -15.29 5.85 3.56
N PHE A 265 -14.59 5.54 2.47
CA PHE A 265 -14.92 6.09 1.15
C PHE A 265 -16.31 5.62 0.70
N ARG A 266 -16.62 4.32 0.88
CA ARG A 266 -17.96 3.78 0.57
C ARG A 266 -19.07 4.42 1.39
N GLN A 267 -18.80 4.74 2.66
CA GLN A 267 -19.79 5.37 3.56
C GLN A 267 -20.00 6.87 3.27
N ALA A 268 -19.02 7.51 2.63
CA ALA A 268 -19.07 8.95 2.32
C ALA A 268 -19.62 9.24 0.92
N ALA A 269 -19.81 8.25 0.07
CA ALA A 269 -20.33 8.35 -1.29
C ALA A 269 -21.84 8.13 -1.34
#